data_6edd9233bac60debcc740d8255cb1fcc
#
_entry.id   6edd9233bac60debcc740d8255cb1fcc
#
_cell.length_a   1.000
_cell.length_b   1.000
_cell.length_c   1.000
_cell.angle_alpha   90.00
_cell.angle_beta   90.00
_cell.angle_gamma   90.00
#
_symmetry.space_group_name_H-M   'P 1'
#
loop_
_entity.id
_entity.type
_entity.pdbx_description
1 polymer ?
#
loop_
_entity_poly.entity_id
_entity_poly.type
_entity_poly.pdbx_seq_one_letter_code
_entity_poly.pdbx_strand_id
1 'polypeptide(L)'
;MNSTTQNLINKVNEKLRVKPLIYFCKDGERATGLEDYLFNYHVACYDDNYLTRMLAQKADVYCEQVHNPTGKVMSTLEFLSSAQLLNWVKNITKDQEFYAQFFQFNSPSAIKINNLKGQILNNDVSLNRKFEDKLSQYQFLQLNGIPTPKTTIGNISDYSYHDLISEVGPEFVVQLDRAHTGLGTFFVRNDNEFEVIQRNLAGNIVKISRLIKGVPYTVNGCVTKKGVFVVGLQYQITGITDLAHGEGSTVGNDFSYANELDPRIKSYIHNMVKVVGELMAKNGYRGLFGLDLILEQNVNPLLIEINARQTANISLQTRLELKEGITPLALLHLCEFLDIEIEENPTTELLPLEGSQVFLRAKQDNFIVNHNLKSGIYRLQSDNAAIDWNSLQLKDGVILIDEEGDKPLVWQKDGYRISDIENNTGGFVLLVQSKGSVKNKADELARMQFNNRIINPTGISPWIVEAFNSIENIIK
;
A
#
# COMPACT_ATOMS: atom_id res chain seq x y z
N MET A 1 -10.99 -10.56 -18.76
CA MET A 1 -11.72 -11.02 -17.55
C MET A 1 -12.35 -12.37 -17.83
N ASN A 2 -12.21 -13.34 -16.94
CA ASN A 2 -12.79 -14.68 -17.08
C ASN A 2 -14.28 -14.70 -16.63
N SER A 3 -15.01 -15.80 -16.97
CA SER A 3 -16.44 -15.94 -16.67
C SER A 3 -16.75 -16.02 -15.17
N THR A 4 -15.87 -16.61 -14.36
CA THR A 4 -16.01 -16.71 -12.91
C THR A 4 -15.97 -15.33 -12.26
N THR A 5 -14.95 -14.53 -12.61
CA THR A 5 -14.81 -13.13 -12.14
C THR A 5 -16.05 -12.31 -12.52
N GLN A 6 -16.55 -12.43 -13.76
CA GLN A 6 -17.75 -11.71 -14.19
C GLN A 6 -18.99 -12.14 -13.40
N ASN A 7 -19.15 -13.42 -13.10
CA ASN A 7 -20.25 -13.92 -12.28
C ASN A 7 -20.20 -13.35 -10.85
N LEU A 8 -19.03 -13.33 -10.22
CA LEU A 8 -18.86 -12.75 -8.89
C LEU A 8 -19.15 -11.23 -8.87
N ILE A 9 -18.69 -10.49 -9.89
CA ILE A 9 -19.02 -9.07 -10.06
C ILE A 9 -20.53 -8.87 -10.15
N ASN A 10 -21.23 -9.71 -10.91
CA ASN A 10 -22.68 -9.61 -11.03
C ASN A 10 -23.37 -9.85 -9.68
N LYS A 11 -22.96 -10.88 -8.93
CA LYS A 11 -23.49 -11.18 -7.58
C LYS A 11 -23.23 -10.02 -6.60
N VAL A 12 -22.02 -9.42 -6.64
CA VAL A 12 -21.70 -8.21 -5.84
C VAL A 12 -22.62 -7.07 -6.23
N ASN A 13 -22.78 -6.81 -7.53
CA ASN A 13 -23.63 -5.73 -8.01
C ASN A 13 -25.11 -5.91 -7.64
N GLU A 14 -25.63 -7.13 -7.52
CA GLU A 14 -26.97 -7.39 -6.99
C GLU A 14 -27.12 -6.89 -5.54
N LYS A 15 -26.11 -7.12 -4.70
CA LYS A 15 -26.08 -6.57 -3.34
C LYS A 15 -26.00 -5.05 -3.33
N LEU A 16 -25.16 -4.46 -4.20
CA LEU A 16 -24.93 -3.02 -4.29
C LEU A 16 -26.12 -2.25 -4.87
N ARG A 17 -27.01 -2.89 -5.65
CA ARG A 17 -28.28 -2.27 -6.08
C ARG A 17 -29.20 -1.95 -4.90
N VAL A 18 -29.11 -2.73 -3.82
CA VAL A 18 -29.95 -2.55 -2.62
C VAL A 18 -29.29 -1.57 -1.66
N LYS A 19 -27.97 -1.67 -1.44
CA LYS A 19 -27.23 -0.84 -0.51
C LYS A 19 -25.95 -0.31 -1.20
N PRO A 20 -25.72 1.01 -1.21
CA PRO A 20 -24.49 1.58 -1.79
C PRO A 20 -23.27 1.12 -0.99
N LEU A 21 -22.13 0.99 -1.69
CA LEU A 21 -20.82 0.80 -1.07
C LEU A 21 -20.05 2.12 -1.09
N ILE A 22 -19.66 2.60 0.08
CA ILE A 22 -18.79 3.77 0.23
C ILE A 22 -17.41 3.30 0.73
N TYR A 23 -16.38 3.59 -0.05
CA TYR A 23 -15.00 3.33 0.35
C TYR A 23 -14.38 4.59 0.97
N PHE A 24 -13.95 4.50 2.23
CA PHE A 24 -13.33 5.60 2.98
C PHE A 24 -11.82 5.43 3.04
N CYS A 25 -11.07 6.42 2.56
CA CYS A 25 -9.61 6.38 2.54
C CYS A 25 -8.98 7.78 2.66
N LYS A 26 -7.67 7.81 2.93
CA LYS A 26 -6.92 9.07 2.87
C LYS A 26 -6.69 9.50 1.43
N ASP A 27 -6.25 8.57 0.59
CA ASP A 27 -5.93 8.76 -0.82
C ASP A 27 -6.90 7.93 -1.69
N GLY A 28 -7.57 8.57 -2.65
CA GLY A 28 -8.57 7.94 -3.53
C GLY A 28 -8.03 6.77 -4.36
N GLU A 29 -6.72 6.70 -4.59
CA GLU A 29 -6.11 5.55 -5.29
C GLU A 29 -6.34 4.23 -4.55
N ARG A 30 -6.42 4.26 -3.21
CA ARG A 30 -6.70 3.06 -2.39
C ARG A 30 -8.05 2.40 -2.67
N ALA A 31 -8.98 3.17 -3.22
CA ALA A 31 -10.34 2.72 -3.57
C ALA A 31 -10.45 2.28 -5.04
N THR A 32 -9.35 2.25 -5.79
CA THR A 32 -9.38 1.91 -7.21
C THR A 32 -9.06 0.43 -7.46
N GLY A 33 -9.32 -0.05 -8.67
CA GLY A 33 -9.11 -1.41 -9.15
C GLY A 33 -10.41 -2.08 -9.60
N LEU A 34 -11.51 -1.88 -8.88
CA LEU A 34 -12.84 -2.42 -9.21
C LEU A 34 -13.86 -1.36 -9.62
N GLU A 35 -13.51 -0.08 -9.63
CA GLU A 35 -14.41 1.06 -9.87
C GLU A 35 -15.13 1.02 -11.22
N ASP A 36 -14.52 0.42 -12.23
CA ASP A 36 -15.14 0.26 -13.56
C ASP A 36 -16.21 -0.84 -13.60
N TYR A 37 -16.29 -1.70 -12.59
CA TYR A 37 -17.10 -2.91 -12.59
C TYR A 37 -18.20 -2.92 -11.54
N LEU A 38 -18.08 -2.06 -10.52
CA LEU A 38 -19.03 -2.02 -9.40
C LEU A 38 -20.08 -0.95 -9.62
N PHE A 39 -21.34 -1.36 -9.56
CA PHE A 39 -22.48 -0.47 -9.55
C PHE A 39 -22.68 0.14 -8.14
N ASN A 40 -23.14 1.39 -8.07
CA ASN A 40 -23.45 2.07 -6.80
C ASN A 40 -22.25 2.07 -5.82
N TYR A 41 -21.04 2.24 -6.41
CA TYR A 41 -19.77 2.33 -5.72
C TYR A 41 -19.36 3.79 -5.60
N HIS A 42 -19.04 4.23 -4.40
CA HIS A 42 -18.72 5.61 -4.07
C HIS A 42 -17.41 5.69 -3.31
N VAL A 43 -16.69 6.78 -3.48
CA VAL A 43 -15.39 6.98 -2.82
C VAL A 43 -15.42 8.25 -2.01
N ALA A 44 -15.07 8.16 -0.73
CA ALA A 44 -14.84 9.29 0.15
C ALA A 44 -13.36 9.33 0.53
N CYS A 45 -12.63 10.33 0.05
CA CYS A 45 -11.21 10.49 0.35
C CYS A 45 -10.92 11.87 0.96
N TYR A 46 -9.79 11.93 1.65
CA TYR A 46 -9.34 13.17 2.26
C TYR A 46 -8.44 13.97 1.32
N ASP A 47 -7.40 13.34 0.78
CA ASP A 47 -6.38 13.98 -0.04
C ASP A 47 -6.82 14.10 -1.51
N ASP A 48 -6.60 15.27 -2.11
CA ASP A 48 -6.73 15.46 -3.55
C ASP A 48 -5.40 15.22 -4.26
N ASN A 49 -5.40 14.38 -5.28
CA ASN A 49 -4.25 14.06 -6.11
C ASN A 49 -4.60 14.05 -7.60
N TYR A 50 -5.48 14.93 -8.03
CA TYR A 50 -6.01 15.00 -9.39
C TYR A 50 -6.72 13.71 -9.86
N LEU A 51 -6.35 12.55 -9.35
CA LEU A 51 -7.04 11.29 -9.59
C LEU A 51 -8.52 11.38 -9.23
N THR A 52 -8.86 12.12 -8.17
CA THR A 52 -10.25 12.31 -7.73
C THR A 52 -11.14 12.85 -8.86
N ARG A 53 -10.62 13.73 -9.71
CA ARG A 53 -11.35 14.28 -10.87
C ARG A 53 -11.52 13.26 -11.99
N MET A 54 -10.52 12.40 -12.20
CA MET A 54 -10.60 11.32 -13.19
C MET A 54 -11.52 10.20 -12.70
N LEU A 55 -11.42 9.86 -11.42
CA LEU A 55 -12.27 8.86 -10.76
C LEU A 55 -13.74 9.31 -10.72
N ALA A 56 -14.01 10.61 -10.56
CA ALA A 56 -15.35 11.17 -10.58
C ALA A 56 -16.11 10.97 -11.91
N GLN A 57 -15.42 10.59 -12.99
CA GLN A 57 -16.05 10.18 -14.24
C GLN A 57 -16.60 8.74 -14.19
N LYS A 58 -16.23 7.96 -13.19
CA LYS A 58 -16.56 6.51 -13.03
C LYS A 58 -17.38 6.20 -11.79
N ALA A 59 -17.17 6.95 -10.72
CA ALA A 59 -17.84 6.79 -9.44
C ALA A 59 -18.14 8.15 -8.84
N ASP A 60 -19.13 8.26 -7.94
CA ASP A 60 -19.31 9.47 -7.15
C ASP A 60 -18.15 9.58 -6.15
N VAL A 61 -17.46 10.70 -6.19
CA VAL A 61 -16.28 10.96 -5.35
C VAL A 61 -16.51 12.18 -4.48
N TYR A 62 -16.36 12.00 -3.18
CA TYR A 62 -16.20 13.09 -2.24
C TYR A 62 -14.71 13.22 -1.87
N CYS A 63 -14.18 14.42 -1.99
CA CYS A 63 -12.83 14.73 -1.53
C CYS A 63 -12.87 15.91 -0.55
N GLU A 64 -12.48 15.67 0.70
CA GLU A 64 -12.54 16.69 1.75
C GLU A 64 -11.68 17.91 1.41
N GLN A 65 -10.46 17.69 0.93
CA GLN A 65 -9.55 18.79 0.59
C GLN A 65 -10.08 19.70 -0.51
N VAL A 66 -10.90 19.18 -1.42
CA VAL A 66 -11.56 19.99 -2.48
C VAL A 66 -12.69 20.81 -1.90
N HIS A 67 -13.50 20.23 -0.99
CA HIS A 67 -14.66 20.88 -0.40
C HIS A 67 -14.32 21.78 0.78
N ASN A 68 -13.26 21.46 1.53
CA ASN A 68 -12.87 22.16 2.74
C ASN A 68 -11.32 22.20 2.87
N PRO A 69 -10.63 23.05 2.13
CA PRO A 69 -9.16 23.14 2.13
C PRO A 69 -8.68 23.75 3.46
N THR A 70 -8.45 22.91 4.45
CA THR A 70 -8.04 23.34 5.81
C THR A 70 -6.54 23.61 5.95
N GLY A 71 -5.71 23.18 5.00
CA GLY A 71 -4.26 23.28 5.09
C GLY A 71 -3.63 22.47 6.24
N LYS A 72 -4.32 21.43 6.74
CA LYS A 72 -3.83 20.55 7.81
C LYS A 72 -4.06 19.08 7.46
N VAL A 73 -3.29 18.20 8.08
CA VAL A 73 -3.55 16.75 8.04
C VAL A 73 -4.70 16.42 8.99
N MET A 74 -5.67 15.62 8.53
CA MET A 74 -6.79 15.14 9.34
C MET A 74 -6.62 13.67 9.73
N SER A 75 -7.08 13.33 10.91
CA SER A 75 -7.30 11.94 11.30
C SER A 75 -8.56 11.37 10.62
N THR A 76 -8.66 10.04 10.53
CA THR A 76 -9.87 9.38 10.01
C THR A 76 -11.13 9.81 10.76
N LEU A 77 -11.06 10.01 12.07
CA LEU A 77 -12.22 10.42 12.88
C LEU A 77 -12.63 11.87 12.59
N GLU A 78 -11.68 12.80 12.44
CA GLU A 78 -11.96 14.18 12.03
C GLU A 78 -12.63 14.20 10.66
N PHE A 79 -12.08 13.45 9.69
CA PHE A 79 -12.64 13.30 8.36
C PHE A 79 -14.09 12.80 8.42
N LEU A 80 -14.37 11.71 9.13
CA LEU A 80 -15.72 11.17 9.30
C LEU A 80 -16.65 12.09 10.10
N SER A 81 -16.14 13.17 10.67
CA SER A 81 -16.93 14.17 11.42
C SER A 81 -17.18 15.45 10.63
N SER A 82 -16.65 15.55 9.39
CA SER A 82 -16.89 16.68 8.50
C SER A 82 -18.38 16.77 8.17
N ALA A 83 -18.95 17.98 8.32
CA ALA A 83 -20.36 18.22 8.03
C ALA A 83 -20.68 18.02 6.53
N GLN A 84 -19.73 18.40 5.65
CA GLN A 84 -19.85 18.22 4.22
C GLN A 84 -19.88 16.75 3.84
N LEU A 85 -18.96 15.94 4.39
CA LEU A 85 -18.95 14.49 4.20
C LEU A 85 -20.26 13.84 4.69
N LEU A 86 -20.72 14.21 5.88
CA LEU A 86 -21.96 13.67 6.43
C LEU A 86 -23.17 13.98 5.58
N ASN A 87 -23.24 15.20 5.03
CA ASN A 87 -24.30 15.57 4.09
C ASN A 87 -24.20 14.79 2.77
N TRP A 88 -22.99 14.59 2.26
CA TRP A 88 -22.77 13.79 1.05
C TRP A 88 -23.17 12.33 1.28
N VAL A 89 -22.77 11.72 2.41
CA VAL A 89 -23.18 10.35 2.79
C VAL A 89 -24.71 10.25 2.84
N LYS A 90 -25.39 11.20 3.48
CA LYS A 90 -26.87 11.24 3.52
C LYS A 90 -27.50 11.30 2.15
N ASN A 91 -26.94 12.11 1.25
CA ASN A 91 -27.45 12.24 -0.12
C ASN A 91 -27.32 10.93 -0.91
N ILE A 92 -26.22 10.21 -0.74
CA ILE A 92 -25.99 8.88 -1.35
C ILE A 92 -26.91 7.83 -0.75
N THR A 93 -26.94 7.74 0.58
CA THR A 93 -27.63 6.67 1.31
C THR A 93 -29.11 6.94 1.53
N LYS A 94 -29.54 8.19 1.38
CA LYS A 94 -30.90 8.66 1.72
C LYS A 94 -31.33 8.24 3.14
N ASP A 95 -30.39 8.33 4.08
CA ASP A 95 -30.52 7.89 5.48
C ASP A 95 -30.87 6.38 5.64
N GLN A 96 -30.61 5.56 4.61
CA GLN A 96 -30.76 4.11 4.66
C GLN A 96 -29.43 3.43 5.00
N GLU A 97 -29.47 2.12 5.16
CA GLU A 97 -28.28 1.30 5.37
C GLU A 97 -27.35 1.31 4.13
N PHE A 98 -26.06 1.26 4.39
CA PHE A 98 -25.02 1.19 3.34
C PHE A 98 -23.85 0.29 3.76
N TYR A 99 -23.04 -0.12 2.81
CA TYR A 99 -21.79 -0.79 3.06
C TYR A 99 -20.65 0.22 3.16
N ALA A 100 -19.77 0.05 4.16
CA ALA A 100 -18.60 0.89 4.38
C ALA A 100 -17.33 0.05 4.33
N GLN A 101 -16.38 0.38 3.47
CA GLN A 101 -15.07 -0.25 3.42
C GLN A 101 -14.00 0.77 3.74
N PHE A 102 -12.93 0.34 4.43
CA PHE A 102 -11.82 1.19 4.83
C PHE A 102 -10.49 0.59 4.39
N PHE A 103 -9.58 1.46 4.00
CA PHE A 103 -8.16 1.08 3.93
C PHE A 103 -7.62 0.82 5.34
N GLN A 104 -7.86 1.73 6.26
CA GLN A 104 -7.48 1.64 7.67
C GLN A 104 -8.44 2.46 8.53
N PHE A 105 -8.83 1.97 9.70
CA PHE A 105 -9.74 2.66 10.62
C PHE A 105 -9.49 2.25 12.07
N ASN A 106 -10.13 2.95 13.00
CA ASN A 106 -10.06 2.74 14.45
C ASN A 106 -11.45 2.57 15.08
N SER A 107 -11.49 2.18 16.36
CA SER A 107 -12.75 1.94 17.05
C SER A 107 -13.70 3.16 17.08
N PRO A 108 -13.24 4.41 17.33
CA PRO A 108 -14.10 5.58 17.21
C PRO A 108 -14.70 5.77 15.82
N SER A 109 -13.92 5.52 14.75
CA SER A 109 -14.41 5.56 13.37
C SER A 109 -15.46 4.50 13.09
N ALA A 110 -15.28 3.27 13.63
CA ALA A 110 -16.27 2.20 13.51
C ALA A 110 -17.59 2.58 14.17
N ILE A 111 -17.54 3.11 15.39
CA ILE A 111 -18.75 3.58 16.11
C ILE A 111 -19.48 4.66 15.29
N LYS A 112 -18.72 5.61 14.72
CA LYS A 112 -19.30 6.68 13.89
C LYS A 112 -20.05 6.13 12.68
N ILE A 113 -19.47 5.18 11.97
CA ILE A 113 -20.09 4.55 10.79
C ILE A 113 -21.32 3.74 11.18
N ASN A 114 -21.27 2.97 12.26
CA ASN A 114 -22.44 2.22 12.76
C ASN A 114 -23.60 3.15 13.11
N ASN A 115 -23.32 4.31 13.72
CA ASN A 115 -24.34 5.33 14.02
C ASN A 115 -24.96 5.94 12.74
N LEU A 116 -24.26 5.90 11.61
CA LEU A 116 -24.76 6.28 10.30
C LEU A 116 -25.46 5.12 9.56
N LYS A 117 -25.68 3.98 10.22
CA LYS A 117 -26.24 2.74 9.65
C LYS A 117 -25.34 2.07 8.61
N GLY A 118 -24.02 2.35 8.65
CA GLY A 118 -23.05 1.71 7.77
C GLY A 118 -22.69 0.31 8.29
N GLN A 119 -22.76 -0.69 7.43
CA GLN A 119 -22.24 -2.03 7.67
C GLN A 119 -20.79 -2.09 7.20
N ILE A 120 -19.84 -2.29 8.12
CA ILE A 120 -18.41 -2.27 7.82
C ILE A 120 -18.00 -3.59 7.17
N LEU A 121 -17.35 -3.52 5.99
CA LEU A 121 -16.79 -4.65 5.24
C LEU A 121 -15.29 -4.83 5.54
N ASN A 122 -14.92 -4.78 6.81
CA ASN A 122 -13.58 -5.04 7.33
C ASN A 122 -13.70 -5.86 8.63
N ASN A 123 -12.61 -6.49 9.05
CA ASN A 123 -12.56 -7.15 10.36
C ASN A 123 -12.66 -6.12 11.50
N ASP A 124 -13.07 -6.57 12.68
CA ASP A 124 -13.06 -5.73 13.86
C ASP A 124 -11.66 -5.20 14.19
N VAL A 125 -11.58 -3.98 14.69
CA VAL A 125 -10.31 -3.32 15.03
C VAL A 125 -9.48 -4.13 16.01
N SER A 126 -10.10 -4.81 16.98
CA SER A 126 -9.40 -5.68 17.93
C SER A 126 -8.75 -6.88 17.24
N LEU A 127 -9.43 -7.46 16.25
CA LEU A 127 -8.93 -8.59 15.48
C LEU A 127 -7.78 -8.16 14.57
N ASN A 128 -7.90 -7.00 13.91
CA ASN A 128 -6.79 -6.44 13.12
C ASN A 128 -5.56 -6.22 13.99
N ARG A 129 -5.72 -5.60 15.17
CA ARG A 129 -4.62 -5.36 16.12
C ARG A 129 -3.92 -6.64 16.57
N LYS A 130 -4.67 -7.70 16.81
CA LYS A 130 -4.10 -9.00 17.20
C LYS A 130 -3.02 -9.46 16.21
N PHE A 131 -3.19 -9.16 14.91
CA PHE A 131 -2.28 -9.59 13.86
C PHE A 131 -1.35 -8.47 13.34
N GLU A 132 -1.64 -7.19 13.59
CA GLU A 132 -0.81 -6.06 13.16
C GLU A 132 0.11 -5.52 14.24
N ASP A 133 -0.34 -5.48 15.53
CA ASP A 133 0.53 -5.02 16.62
C ASP A 133 1.73 -5.98 16.73
N LYS A 134 2.96 -5.45 16.66
CA LYS A 134 4.18 -6.24 16.42
C LYS A 134 4.49 -7.26 17.51
N LEU A 135 4.08 -6.95 18.74
CA LEU A 135 4.27 -7.83 19.88
C LEU A 135 3.31 -9.02 19.84
N SER A 136 2.01 -8.77 19.68
CA SER A 136 0.99 -9.82 19.59
C SER A 136 1.15 -10.68 18.35
N GLN A 137 1.51 -10.06 17.22
CA GLN A 137 1.83 -10.75 15.98
C GLN A 137 3.00 -11.73 16.15
N TYR A 138 4.12 -11.28 16.75
CA TYR A 138 5.26 -12.14 16.97
C TYR A 138 4.92 -13.34 17.87
N GLN A 139 4.18 -13.11 18.97
CA GLN A 139 3.72 -14.20 19.83
C GLN A 139 2.86 -15.21 19.08
N PHE A 140 1.93 -14.72 18.25
CA PHE A 140 1.10 -15.57 17.39
C PHE A 140 1.95 -16.43 16.44
N LEU A 141 2.93 -15.83 15.77
CA LEU A 141 3.82 -16.54 14.83
C LEU A 141 4.67 -17.59 15.53
N GLN A 142 5.24 -17.28 16.69
CA GLN A 142 6.05 -18.21 17.48
C GLN A 142 5.23 -19.41 17.98
N LEU A 143 4.05 -19.17 18.53
CA LEU A 143 3.15 -20.24 19.01
C LEU A 143 2.73 -21.22 17.90
N ASN A 144 2.76 -20.78 16.65
CA ASN A 144 2.38 -21.59 15.49
C ASN A 144 3.59 -22.09 14.68
N GLY A 145 4.82 -21.88 15.15
CA GLY A 145 6.03 -22.38 14.50
C GLY A 145 6.33 -21.76 13.14
N ILE A 146 5.84 -20.54 12.89
CA ILE A 146 6.12 -19.82 11.65
C ILE A 146 7.53 -19.25 11.67
N PRO A 147 8.36 -19.49 10.64
CA PRO A 147 9.73 -19.00 10.59
C PRO A 147 9.80 -17.47 10.61
N THR A 148 10.46 -16.91 11.63
CA THR A 148 10.71 -15.48 11.82
C THR A 148 12.19 -15.27 12.17
N PRO A 149 12.72 -14.03 12.03
CA PRO A 149 14.04 -13.72 12.58
C PRO A 149 14.11 -14.01 14.08
N LYS A 150 15.31 -14.37 14.57
CA LYS A 150 15.54 -14.50 16.00
C LYS A 150 15.20 -13.18 16.69
N THR A 151 14.33 -13.21 17.69
CA THR A 151 13.67 -12.04 18.24
C THR A 151 13.51 -12.15 19.75
N THR A 152 13.69 -11.03 20.46
CA THR A 152 13.30 -10.87 21.87
C THR A 152 12.32 -9.68 22.02
N ILE A 153 11.55 -9.70 23.10
CA ILE A 153 10.59 -8.64 23.46
C ILE A 153 10.81 -8.27 24.92
N GLY A 154 10.93 -6.99 25.21
CA GLY A 154 11.05 -6.48 26.56
C GLY A 154 11.16 -4.97 26.64
N ASN A 155 11.27 -4.44 27.85
CA ASN A 155 11.56 -3.04 28.04
C ASN A 155 12.98 -2.74 27.54
N ILE A 156 13.15 -1.79 26.65
CA ILE A 156 14.45 -1.49 26.04
C ILE A 156 15.49 -1.07 27.08
N SER A 157 15.04 -0.49 28.20
CA SER A 157 15.92 -0.07 29.29
C SER A 157 16.56 -1.23 30.06
N ASP A 158 16.01 -2.46 29.93
CA ASP A 158 16.50 -3.64 30.65
C ASP A 158 17.62 -4.38 29.90
N TYR A 159 17.94 -3.96 28.68
CA TYR A 159 18.95 -4.61 27.85
C TYR A 159 20.24 -3.81 27.77
N SER A 160 21.38 -4.50 27.73
CA SER A 160 22.64 -3.95 27.23
C SER A 160 22.84 -4.35 25.76
N TYR A 161 23.63 -3.59 25.01
CA TYR A 161 24.03 -3.96 23.66
C TYR A 161 24.70 -5.34 23.62
N HIS A 162 25.55 -5.62 24.62
CA HIS A 162 26.28 -6.90 24.71
C HIS A 162 25.34 -8.10 24.90
N ASP A 163 24.29 -7.97 25.71
CA ASP A 163 23.30 -9.02 25.89
C ASP A 163 22.55 -9.29 24.58
N LEU A 164 22.13 -8.20 23.89
CA LEU A 164 21.40 -8.29 22.64
C LEU A 164 22.21 -8.93 21.50
N ILE A 165 23.51 -8.62 21.36
CA ILE A 165 24.33 -9.28 20.32
C ILE A 165 24.47 -10.78 20.59
N SER A 166 24.48 -11.21 21.84
CA SER A 166 24.50 -12.62 22.22
C SER A 166 23.16 -13.30 21.96
N GLU A 167 22.07 -12.59 22.21
CA GLU A 167 20.70 -13.12 22.08
C GLU A 167 20.19 -13.10 20.66
N VAL A 168 20.28 -11.99 19.92
CA VAL A 168 19.68 -11.84 18.58
C VAL A 168 20.71 -11.75 17.45
N GLY A 169 21.95 -11.39 17.74
CA GLY A 169 23.04 -11.26 16.78
C GLY A 169 23.65 -9.84 16.73
N PRO A 170 24.77 -9.67 16.01
CA PRO A 170 25.58 -8.44 16.06
C PRO A 170 24.90 -7.19 15.48
N GLU A 171 23.96 -7.39 14.57
CA GLU A 171 23.14 -6.33 13.99
C GLU A 171 21.67 -6.68 14.19
N PHE A 172 20.88 -5.73 14.64
CA PHE A 172 19.47 -5.97 14.94
C PHE A 172 18.58 -4.76 14.67
N VAL A 173 17.29 -4.99 14.69
CA VAL A 173 16.25 -4.00 14.44
C VAL A 173 15.39 -3.86 15.68
N VAL A 174 15.23 -2.64 16.19
CA VAL A 174 14.32 -2.30 17.29
C VAL A 174 13.03 -1.75 16.69
N GLN A 175 11.89 -2.29 17.10
CA GLN A 175 10.58 -1.87 16.58
C GLN A 175 9.62 -1.55 17.74
N LEU A 176 8.95 -0.39 17.62
CA LEU A 176 7.81 -0.05 18.45
C LEU A 176 6.60 -0.89 18.06
N ASP A 177 5.74 -1.21 19.03
CA ASP A 177 4.55 -2.04 18.83
C ASP A 177 3.61 -1.49 17.74
N ARG A 178 3.37 -0.19 17.75
CA ARG A 178 2.41 0.49 16.86
C ARG A 178 3.06 1.61 16.07
N ALA A 179 3.68 1.26 14.98
CA ALA A 179 4.22 2.24 14.04
C ALA A 179 4.07 1.71 12.61
N HIS A 180 3.82 2.62 11.68
CA HIS A 180 3.60 2.30 10.26
C HIS A 180 4.66 2.97 9.40
N THR A 181 4.84 2.48 8.17
CA THR A 181 5.73 3.07 7.15
C THR A 181 7.18 3.26 7.60
N GLY A 182 7.67 2.40 8.50
CA GLY A 182 9.05 2.45 9.00
C GLY A 182 9.34 3.49 10.09
N LEU A 183 8.36 4.32 10.49
CA LEU A 183 8.56 5.39 11.49
C LEU A 183 8.97 4.90 12.88
N GLY A 184 8.64 3.68 13.24
CA GLY A 184 9.02 3.08 14.54
C GLY A 184 10.01 1.94 14.40
N THR A 185 10.81 1.92 13.33
CA THR A 185 11.81 0.90 13.04
C THR A 185 13.20 1.52 13.07
N PHE A 186 14.07 1.01 13.92
CA PHE A 186 15.42 1.54 14.15
C PHE A 186 16.44 0.43 13.94
N PHE A 187 17.44 0.69 13.13
CA PHE A 187 18.52 -0.24 12.82
C PHE A 187 19.68 0.00 13.79
N VAL A 188 20.23 -1.07 14.37
CA VAL A 188 21.35 -1.02 15.31
C VAL A 188 22.48 -1.90 14.77
N ARG A 189 23.64 -1.28 14.55
CA ARG A 189 24.84 -1.93 14.03
C ARG A 189 26.03 -1.84 14.99
N ASN A 190 25.90 -0.97 16.00
CA ASN A 190 26.93 -0.75 17.01
C ASN A 190 26.33 -0.21 18.32
N ASP A 191 27.14 -0.20 19.38
CA ASP A 191 26.75 0.21 20.72
C ASP A 191 26.29 1.68 20.79
N ASN A 192 26.97 2.58 20.09
CA ASN A 192 26.59 4.00 20.08
C ASN A 192 25.19 4.22 19.50
N GLU A 193 24.83 3.52 18.41
CA GLU A 193 23.48 3.56 17.84
C GLU A 193 22.44 3.02 18.83
N PHE A 194 22.77 1.92 19.54
CA PHE A 194 21.90 1.36 20.57
C PHE A 194 21.65 2.32 21.70
N GLU A 195 22.71 2.95 22.27
CA GLU A 195 22.56 3.92 23.36
C GLU A 195 21.65 5.10 22.99
N VAL A 196 21.76 5.60 21.76
CA VAL A 196 20.88 6.69 21.28
C VAL A 196 19.43 6.23 21.23
N ILE A 197 19.18 5.04 20.66
CA ILE A 197 17.82 4.48 20.53
C ILE A 197 17.27 4.15 21.92
N GLN A 198 18.06 3.54 22.81
CA GLN A 198 17.65 3.20 24.16
C GLN A 198 17.22 4.44 24.97
N ARG A 199 17.98 5.55 24.87
CA ARG A 199 17.62 6.81 25.53
C ARG A 199 16.32 7.38 24.99
N ASN A 200 16.14 7.37 23.67
CA ASN A 200 14.95 7.92 23.01
C ASN A 200 13.68 7.08 23.27
N LEU A 201 13.83 5.79 23.49
CA LEU A 201 12.74 4.84 23.70
C LEU A 201 12.66 4.34 25.16
N ALA A 202 13.36 4.99 26.10
CA ALA A 202 13.40 4.57 27.50
C ALA A 202 12.00 4.29 28.06
N GLY A 203 11.84 3.13 28.72
CA GLY A 203 10.57 2.69 29.29
C GLY A 203 9.58 2.05 28.30
N ASN A 204 9.85 2.04 26.99
CA ASN A 204 8.99 1.37 26.02
C ASN A 204 9.28 -0.13 25.96
N ILE A 205 8.21 -0.92 25.80
CA ILE A 205 8.33 -2.31 25.40
C ILE A 205 8.50 -2.33 23.88
N VAL A 206 9.54 -3.02 23.42
CA VAL A 206 9.95 -3.09 22.03
C VAL A 206 10.12 -4.54 21.57
N LYS A 207 9.98 -4.76 20.28
CA LYS A 207 10.41 -5.98 19.58
C LYS A 207 11.82 -5.75 19.05
N ILE A 208 12.77 -6.62 19.40
CA ILE A 208 14.17 -6.56 18.95
C ILE A 208 14.45 -7.84 18.16
N SER A 209 14.76 -7.70 16.87
CA SER A 209 14.94 -8.84 15.97
C SER A 209 16.29 -8.77 15.26
N ARG A 210 16.91 -9.93 15.00
CA ARG A 210 18.11 -10.00 14.15
C ARG A 210 17.88 -9.26 12.83
N LEU A 211 18.81 -8.43 12.43
CA LEU A 211 18.80 -7.81 11.11
C LEU A 211 19.11 -8.88 10.05
N ILE A 212 18.18 -9.07 9.14
CA ILE A 212 18.33 -10.01 8.03
C ILE A 212 18.86 -9.26 6.81
N LYS A 213 20.02 -9.66 6.32
CA LYS A 213 20.57 -9.18 5.04
C LYS A 213 20.03 -10.07 3.91
N GLY A 214 19.03 -9.60 3.20
CA GLY A 214 18.34 -10.41 2.21
C GLY A 214 17.46 -9.58 1.29
N VAL A 215 16.73 -10.28 0.42
CA VAL A 215 15.83 -9.69 -0.55
C VAL A 215 14.42 -9.64 0.02
N PRO A 216 13.82 -8.44 0.15
CA PRO A 216 12.48 -8.30 0.72
C PRO A 216 11.40 -8.56 -0.33
N TYR A 217 10.37 -9.30 0.08
CA TYR A 217 9.19 -9.60 -0.71
C TYR A 217 7.91 -9.30 0.06
N THR A 218 6.86 -8.96 -0.67
CA THR A 218 5.49 -8.86 -0.16
C THR A 218 4.61 -9.83 -0.94
N VAL A 219 3.65 -10.45 -0.27
CA VAL A 219 2.61 -11.25 -0.92
C VAL A 219 1.28 -10.99 -0.24
N ASN A 220 0.22 -10.86 -1.05
CA ASN A 220 -1.13 -10.67 -0.53
C ASN A 220 -1.93 -11.97 -0.60
N GLY A 221 -2.84 -12.12 0.37
CA GLY A 221 -3.81 -13.18 0.41
C GLY A 221 -5.20 -12.67 0.81
N CYS A 222 -6.20 -13.53 0.62
CA CYS A 222 -7.56 -13.29 1.06
C CYS A 222 -8.11 -14.55 1.74
N VAL A 223 -8.48 -14.41 3.01
CA VAL A 223 -9.16 -15.46 3.77
C VAL A 223 -10.65 -15.43 3.45
N THR A 224 -11.18 -16.55 2.96
CA THR A 224 -12.60 -16.71 2.64
C THR A 224 -13.15 -18.01 3.25
N LYS A 225 -14.47 -18.17 3.27
CA LYS A 225 -15.12 -19.45 3.66
C LYS A 225 -14.67 -20.63 2.77
N LYS A 226 -14.27 -20.38 1.53
CA LYS A 226 -13.78 -21.38 0.59
C LYS A 226 -12.33 -21.81 0.90
N GLY A 227 -11.56 -20.95 1.55
CA GLY A 227 -10.14 -21.15 1.86
C GLY A 227 -9.33 -19.88 1.70
N VAL A 228 -8.01 -20.01 1.69
CA VAL A 228 -7.07 -18.90 1.53
C VAL A 228 -6.62 -18.79 0.08
N PHE A 229 -6.97 -17.69 -0.56
CA PHE A 229 -6.49 -17.33 -1.90
C PHE A 229 -5.21 -16.53 -1.79
N VAL A 230 -4.23 -16.86 -2.62
CA VAL A 230 -2.92 -16.22 -2.65
C VAL A 230 -2.55 -15.93 -4.09
N VAL A 231 -2.26 -14.68 -4.43
CA VAL A 231 -1.93 -14.27 -5.80
C VAL A 231 -0.77 -13.28 -5.79
N GLY A 232 0.14 -13.47 -6.74
CA GLY A 232 1.21 -12.52 -7.03
C GLY A 232 2.25 -12.39 -5.91
N LEU A 233 3.51 -12.56 -6.25
CA LEU A 233 4.64 -12.20 -5.40
C LEU A 233 5.18 -10.87 -5.88
N GLN A 234 5.68 -10.05 -4.96
CA GLN A 234 6.21 -8.73 -5.26
C GLN A 234 7.57 -8.56 -4.60
N TYR A 235 8.56 -8.13 -5.34
CA TYR A 235 9.75 -7.54 -4.75
C TYR A 235 9.36 -6.24 -4.05
N GLN A 236 9.75 -6.07 -2.79
CA GLN A 236 9.48 -4.85 -2.02
C GLN A 236 10.67 -3.90 -2.17
N ILE A 237 10.45 -2.74 -2.78
CA ILE A 237 11.49 -1.72 -2.97
C ILE A 237 11.61 -0.95 -1.65
N THR A 238 12.75 -1.10 -0.96
CA THR A 238 13.01 -0.48 0.36
C THR A 238 14.37 0.19 0.40
N GLY A 239 14.58 1.08 1.36
CA GLY A 239 15.90 1.62 1.69
C GLY A 239 16.45 2.66 0.72
N ILE A 240 15.65 3.19 -0.20
CA ILE A 240 16.07 4.27 -1.10
C ILE A 240 15.81 5.61 -0.39
N THR A 241 16.85 6.16 0.24
CA THR A 241 16.75 7.38 1.07
C THR A 241 16.39 8.62 0.26
N ASP A 242 16.69 8.64 -1.04
CA ASP A 242 16.28 9.72 -1.95
C ASP A 242 14.75 9.77 -2.12
N LEU A 243 14.04 8.66 -1.92
CA LEU A 243 12.59 8.55 -2.09
C LEU A 243 11.81 8.53 -0.78
N ALA A 244 12.47 8.39 0.37
CA ALA A 244 11.82 8.29 1.67
C ALA A 244 12.71 8.75 2.82
N HIS A 245 12.14 8.77 4.02
CA HIS A 245 12.78 9.29 5.22
C HIS A 245 13.78 8.35 5.92
N GLY A 246 13.94 7.10 5.47
CA GLY A 246 14.85 6.15 6.14
C GLY A 246 14.88 4.76 5.51
N GLU A 247 15.85 3.95 5.95
CA GLU A 247 16.16 2.62 5.41
C GLU A 247 15.00 1.61 5.51
N GLY A 248 14.17 1.71 6.54
CA GLY A 248 13.01 0.83 6.74
C GLY A 248 11.77 1.21 5.92
N SER A 249 11.85 2.26 5.10
CA SER A 249 10.70 2.75 4.34
C SER A 249 10.52 1.98 3.04
N THR A 250 9.33 1.44 2.83
CA THR A 250 8.93 0.88 1.55
C THR A 250 8.57 2.01 0.60
N VAL A 251 9.18 2.03 -0.57
CA VAL A 251 8.97 3.03 -1.62
C VAL A 251 8.41 2.43 -2.91
N GLY A 252 8.06 1.16 -2.93
CA GLY A 252 7.44 0.55 -4.10
C GLY A 252 7.40 -0.96 -4.08
N ASN A 253 6.88 -1.50 -5.18
CA ASN A 253 6.75 -2.93 -5.42
C ASN A 253 6.99 -3.25 -6.90
N ASP A 254 7.65 -4.36 -7.19
CA ASP A 254 7.87 -4.86 -8.54
C ASP A 254 7.43 -6.33 -8.64
N PHE A 255 6.29 -6.57 -9.29
CA PHE A 255 5.75 -7.91 -9.53
C PHE A 255 6.57 -8.63 -10.60
N SER A 256 6.97 -7.92 -11.64
CA SER A 256 7.71 -8.51 -12.77
C SER A 256 9.06 -9.06 -12.33
N TYR A 257 9.79 -8.34 -11.47
CA TYR A 257 11.06 -8.82 -10.91
C TYR A 257 10.89 -10.09 -10.08
N ALA A 258 9.82 -10.17 -9.29
CA ALA A 258 9.56 -11.33 -8.43
C ALA A 258 9.25 -12.60 -9.23
N ASN A 259 8.87 -12.49 -10.51
CA ASN A 259 8.63 -13.65 -11.36
C ASN A 259 9.90 -14.47 -11.66
N GLU A 260 11.08 -13.88 -11.51
CA GLU A 260 12.37 -14.56 -11.73
C GLU A 260 12.81 -15.43 -10.53
N LEU A 261 12.11 -15.36 -9.39
CA LEU A 261 12.45 -16.15 -8.21
C LEU A 261 12.30 -17.65 -8.49
N ASP A 262 13.23 -18.47 -7.93
CA ASP A 262 13.21 -19.94 -8.05
C ASP A 262 11.82 -20.50 -7.71
N PRO A 263 11.23 -21.36 -8.56
CA PRO A 263 9.91 -21.94 -8.34
C PRO A 263 9.74 -22.64 -6.98
N ARG A 264 10.80 -23.24 -6.45
CA ARG A 264 10.75 -23.91 -5.13
C ARG A 264 10.58 -22.91 -4.01
N ILE A 265 11.24 -21.74 -4.10
CA ILE A 265 11.09 -20.64 -3.14
C ILE A 265 9.69 -20.03 -3.27
N LYS A 266 9.18 -19.82 -4.49
CA LYS A 266 7.80 -19.36 -4.71
C LYS A 266 6.78 -20.32 -4.09
N SER A 267 6.95 -21.62 -4.28
CA SER A 267 6.09 -22.65 -3.67
C SER A 267 6.15 -22.64 -2.14
N TYR A 268 7.34 -22.46 -1.57
CA TYR A 268 7.51 -22.31 -0.12
C TYR A 268 6.78 -21.08 0.42
N ILE A 269 6.94 -19.92 -0.24
CA ILE A 269 6.25 -18.67 0.12
C ILE A 269 4.74 -18.87 0.02
N HIS A 270 4.23 -19.43 -1.08
CA HIS A 270 2.81 -19.71 -1.26
C HIS A 270 2.24 -20.52 -0.09
N ASN A 271 2.91 -21.62 0.27
CA ASN A 271 2.50 -22.48 1.37
C ASN A 271 2.54 -21.76 2.73
N MET A 272 3.57 -20.93 2.97
CA MET A 272 3.67 -20.12 4.20
C MET A 272 2.48 -19.16 4.31
N VAL A 273 2.15 -18.43 3.24
CA VAL A 273 1.01 -17.49 3.22
C VAL A 273 -0.31 -18.21 3.46
N LYS A 274 -0.49 -19.37 2.82
CA LYS A 274 -1.68 -20.20 3.01
C LYS A 274 -1.81 -20.65 4.46
N VAL A 275 -0.75 -21.18 5.06
CA VAL A 275 -0.73 -21.61 6.47
C VAL A 275 -1.03 -20.46 7.41
N VAL A 276 -0.41 -19.30 7.23
CA VAL A 276 -0.68 -18.10 8.06
C VAL A 276 -2.13 -17.67 7.91
N GLY A 277 -2.66 -17.61 6.69
CA GLY A 277 -4.07 -17.27 6.41
C GLY A 277 -5.03 -18.26 7.07
N GLU A 278 -4.77 -19.57 7.03
CA GLU A 278 -5.57 -20.61 7.70
C GLU A 278 -5.55 -20.46 9.24
N LEU A 279 -4.38 -20.10 9.80
CA LEU A 279 -4.27 -19.80 11.23
C LEU A 279 -5.03 -18.54 11.62
N MET A 280 -4.99 -17.50 10.78
CA MET A 280 -5.77 -16.28 10.97
C MET A 280 -7.28 -16.59 10.90
N ALA A 281 -7.71 -17.42 9.93
CA ALA A 281 -9.09 -17.87 9.77
C ALA A 281 -9.62 -18.59 11.02
N LYS A 282 -8.83 -19.50 11.60
CA LYS A 282 -9.17 -20.19 12.87
C LYS A 282 -9.37 -19.23 14.04
N ASN A 283 -8.84 -18.01 13.95
CA ASN A 283 -9.03 -16.93 14.93
C ASN A 283 -10.12 -15.94 14.51
N GLY A 284 -10.94 -16.26 13.50
CA GLY A 284 -12.07 -15.46 13.05
C GLY A 284 -11.73 -14.38 12.02
N TYR A 285 -10.47 -14.30 11.53
CA TYR A 285 -10.09 -13.35 10.50
C TYR A 285 -10.69 -13.76 9.14
N ARG A 286 -11.05 -12.77 8.34
CA ARG A 286 -11.54 -12.95 6.95
C ARG A 286 -11.12 -11.76 6.07
N GLY A 287 -11.11 -11.99 4.75
CA GLY A 287 -10.75 -10.96 3.77
C GLY A 287 -9.24 -10.77 3.60
N LEU A 288 -8.87 -9.61 3.09
CA LEU A 288 -7.51 -9.27 2.65
C LEU A 288 -6.51 -9.22 3.80
N PHE A 289 -5.32 -9.73 3.54
CA PHE A 289 -4.11 -9.54 4.37
C PHE A 289 -2.87 -9.55 3.49
N GLY A 290 -1.75 -9.03 4.00
CA GLY A 290 -0.44 -9.10 3.34
C GLY A 290 0.63 -9.61 4.28
N LEU A 291 1.65 -10.27 3.73
CA LEU A 291 2.84 -10.71 4.46
C LEU A 291 4.08 -10.07 3.87
N ASP A 292 4.92 -9.52 4.73
CA ASP A 292 6.24 -9.04 4.38
C ASP A 292 7.30 -10.08 4.79
N LEU A 293 8.14 -10.48 3.84
CA LEU A 293 9.08 -11.57 3.94
C LEU A 293 10.49 -11.09 3.57
N ILE A 294 11.53 -11.69 4.14
CA ILE A 294 12.92 -11.50 3.67
C ILE A 294 13.51 -12.85 3.31
N LEU A 295 14.04 -12.96 2.10
CA LEU A 295 14.82 -14.09 1.63
C LEU A 295 16.30 -13.86 1.93
N GLU A 296 16.84 -14.56 2.93
CA GLU A 296 18.25 -14.49 3.31
C GLU A 296 19.07 -15.49 2.48
N GLN A 297 20.02 -15.01 1.66
CA GLN A 297 21.05 -15.82 0.96
C GLN A 297 20.59 -17.19 0.44
N ASN A 298 19.50 -17.25 -0.30
CA ASN A 298 18.92 -18.49 -0.85
C ASN A 298 18.46 -19.52 0.20
N VAL A 299 18.29 -19.11 1.44
CA VAL A 299 17.63 -19.88 2.50
C VAL A 299 16.13 -19.67 2.44
N ASN A 300 15.35 -20.47 3.16
CA ASN A 300 13.90 -20.27 3.25
C ASN A 300 13.56 -18.86 3.76
N PRO A 301 12.57 -18.18 3.16
CA PRO A 301 12.19 -16.83 3.57
C PRO A 301 11.67 -16.79 5.00
N LEU A 302 11.99 -15.71 5.70
CA LEU A 302 11.53 -15.43 7.06
C LEU A 302 10.39 -14.42 7.01
N LEU A 303 9.34 -14.67 7.78
CA LEU A 303 8.22 -13.73 7.92
C LEU A 303 8.60 -12.58 8.85
N ILE A 304 8.45 -11.37 8.39
CA ILE A 304 8.80 -10.13 9.12
C ILE A 304 7.56 -9.49 9.74
N GLU A 305 6.49 -9.37 8.93
CA GLU A 305 5.26 -8.65 9.34
C GLU A 305 4.02 -9.22 8.66
N ILE A 306 2.90 -9.26 9.40
CA ILE A 306 1.55 -9.45 8.86
C ILE A 306 0.88 -8.09 8.79
N ASN A 307 0.34 -7.75 7.64
CA ASN A 307 -0.54 -6.61 7.45
C ASN A 307 -1.98 -7.14 7.41
N ALA A 308 -2.69 -7.12 8.55
CA ALA A 308 -4.05 -7.67 8.69
C ALA A 308 -5.11 -6.72 8.11
N ARG A 309 -4.91 -6.27 6.87
CA ARG A 309 -5.74 -5.30 6.15
C ARG A 309 -5.41 -5.31 4.66
N GLN A 310 -6.13 -4.50 3.91
CA GLN A 310 -5.71 -4.15 2.55
C GLN A 310 -4.33 -3.48 2.58
N THR A 311 -3.40 -3.95 1.75
CA THR A 311 -2.07 -3.33 1.58
C THR A 311 -2.10 -2.22 0.53
N ALA A 312 -1.05 -1.39 0.51
CA ALA A 312 -0.96 -0.22 -0.36
C ALA A 312 -0.89 -0.54 -1.86
N ASN A 313 -0.61 -1.78 -2.21
CA ASN A 313 -0.43 -2.26 -3.59
C ASN A 313 -1.65 -3.00 -4.15
N ILE A 314 -2.71 -3.22 -3.37
CA ILE A 314 -3.91 -3.97 -3.81
C ILE A 314 -4.58 -3.33 -5.02
N SER A 315 -4.62 -2.01 -5.11
CA SER A 315 -5.24 -1.32 -6.26
C SER A 315 -4.53 -1.65 -7.58
N LEU A 316 -3.19 -1.58 -7.60
CA LEU A 316 -2.40 -2.01 -8.75
C LEU A 316 -2.56 -3.51 -8.98
N GLN A 317 -2.40 -4.32 -7.94
CA GLN A 317 -2.51 -5.79 -8.02
C GLN A 317 -3.86 -6.22 -8.62
N THR A 318 -4.97 -5.62 -8.19
CA THR A 318 -6.32 -5.89 -8.72
C THR A 318 -6.38 -5.69 -10.25
N ARG A 319 -5.74 -4.64 -10.75
CA ARG A 319 -5.69 -4.38 -12.21
C ARG A 319 -4.82 -5.39 -12.94
N LEU A 320 -3.69 -5.79 -12.34
CA LEU A 320 -2.84 -6.84 -12.89
C LEU A 320 -3.56 -8.19 -12.91
N GLU A 321 -4.27 -8.55 -11.84
CA GLU A 321 -5.08 -9.77 -11.75
C GLU A 321 -6.16 -9.80 -12.84
N LEU A 322 -6.88 -8.70 -13.03
CA LEU A 322 -7.90 -8.58 -14.09
C LEU A 322 -7.29 -8.69 -15.50
N LYS A 323 -6.11 -8.09 -15.71
CA LYS A 323 -5.37 -8.17 -16.98
C LYS A 323 -4.99 -9.61 -17.31
N GLU A 324 -4.52 -10.37 -16.32
CA GLU A 324 -4.13 -11.78 -16.48
C GLU A 324 -5.34 -12.75 -16.39
N GLY A 325 -6.56 -12.23 -16.27
CA GLY A 325 -7.76 -13.05 -16.17
C GLY A 325 -7.89 -13.82 -14.85
N ILE A 326 -7.24 -13.36 -13.80
CA ILE A 326 -7.31 -13.92 -12.45
C ILE A 326 -8.42 -13.21 -11.68
N THR A 327 -9.16 -13.96 -10.85
CA THR A 327 -10.17 -13.37 -9.95
C THR A 327 -9.49 -12.52 -8.88
N PRO A 328 -9.76 -11.20 -8.82
CA PRO A 328 -9.03 -10.30 -7.92
C PRO A 328 -9.26 -10.60 -6.44
N LEU A 329 -8.20 -10.56 -5.65
CA LEU A 329 -8.30 -10.69 -4.18
C LEU A 329 -9.23 -9.63 -3.57
N ALA A 330 -9.26 -8.41 -4.13
CA ALA A 330 -10.19 -7.36 -3.70
C ALA A 330 -11.66 -7.74 -3.95
N LEU A 331 -11.96 -8.44 -5.05
CA LEU A 331 -13.31 -8.94 -5.31
C LEU A 331 -13.67 -10.09 -4.36
N LEU A 332 -12.74 -11.00 -4.08
CA LEU A 332 -12.94 -12.10 -3.12
C LEU A 332 -13.19 -11.55 -1.71
N HIS A 333 -12.52 -10.47 -1.31
CA HIS A 333 -12.78 -9.77 -0.06
C HIS A 333 -14.23 -9.25 0.01
N LEU A 334 -14.71 -8.60 -1.04
CA LEU A 334 -16.11 -8.15 -1.08
C LEU A 334 -17.08 -9.34 -1.03
N CYS A 335 -16.82 -10.41 -1.77
CA CYS A 335 -17.65 -11.62 -1.73
C CYS A 335 -17.74 -12.21 -0.32
N GLU A 336 -16.62 -12.29 0.39
CA GLU A 336 -16.56 -12.82 1.76
C GLU A 336 -17.41 -11.98 2.74
N PHE A 337 -17.29 -10.64 2.68
CA PHE A 337 -18.02 -9.75 3.60
C PHE A 337 -19.49 -9.54 3.21
N LEU A 338 -19.85 -9.73 1.94
CA LEU A 338 -21.22 -9.67 1.43
C LEU A 338 -21.94 -11.02 1.50
N ASP A 339 -21.29 -12.05 2.03
CA ASP A 339 -21.82 -13.42 2.13
C ASP A 339 -22.22 -13.99 0.76
N ILE A 340 -21.31 -13.80 -0.21
CA ILE A 340 -21.45 -14.33 -1.59
C ILE A 340 -20.62 -15.61 -1.71
N GLU A 341 -21.26 -16.69 -2.17
CA GLU A 341 -20.58 -17.96 -2.38
C GLU A 341 -19.55 -17.87 -3.52
N ILE A 342 -18.32 -18.30 -3.21
CA ILE A 342 -17.20 -18.39 -4.15
C ILE A 342 -17.10 -19.84 -4.61
N GLU A 343 -17.35 -20.10 -5.89
CA GLU A 343 -17.31 -21.43 -6.48
C GLU A 343 -15.88 -21.85 -6.86
N GLU A 344 -15.00 -20.86 -7.16
CA GLU A 344 -13.60 -21.08 -7.50
C GLU A 344 -12.82 -21.65 -6.31
N ASN A 345 -11.85 -22.52 -6.59
CA ASN A 345 -10.93 -23.01 -5.59
C ASN A 345 -9.69 -22.10 -5.47
N PRO A 346 -9.10 -21.98 -4.27
CA PRO A 346 -7.80 -21.33 -4.12
C PRO A 346 -6.76 -21.93 -5.05
N THR A 347 -5.89 -21.08 -5.58
CA THR A 347 -4.75 -21.52 -6.39
C THR A 347 -3.77 -22.36 -5.56
N THR A 348 -3.02 -23.23 -6.21
CA THR A 348 -1.98 -24.06 -5.59
C THR A 348 -0.58 -23.49 -5.76
N GLU A 349 -0.46 -22.37 -6.50
CA GLU A 349 0.81 -21.71 -6.79
C GLU A 349 0.63 -20.18 -6.91
N LEU A 350 1.74 -19.47 -6.82
CA LEU A 350 1.80 -18.03 -7.08
C LEU A 350 1.76 -17.78 -8.58
N LEU A 351 0.66 -17.20 -9.07
CA LEU A 351 0.51 -16.83 -10.46
C LEU A 351 1.34 -15.56 -10.76
N PRO A 352 2.04 -15.50 -11.91
CA PRO A 352 2.82 -14.35 -12.28
C PRO A 352 1.94 -13.13 -12.57
N LEU A 353 2.37 -11.96 -12.11
CA LEU A 353 1.79 -10.67 -12.46
C LEU A 353 2.88 -9.77 -13.03
N GLU A 354 2.54 -8.91 -14.01
CA GLU A 354 3.51 -8.01 -14.62
C GLU A 354 3.11 -6.54 -14.44
N GLY A 355 3.98 -5.81 -13.76
CA GLY A 355 3.85 -4.40 -13.47
C GLY A 355 4.63 -4.01 -12.23
N SER A 356 4.75 -2.73 -12.01
CA SER A 356 5.48 -2.18 -10.86
C SER A 356 4.95 -0.81 -10.45
N GLN A 357 5.31 -0.38 -9.25
CA GLN A 357 5.03 0.96 -8.76
C GLN A 357 6.14 1.45 -7.83
N VAL A 358 6.31 2.76 -7.79
CA VAL A 358 7.26 3.42 -6.91
C VAL A 358 6.70 4.73 -6.38
N PHE A 359 7.06 5.11 -5.17
CA PHE A 359 6.53 6.25 -4.44
C PHE A 359 7.63 7.23 -4.05
N LEU A 360 7.35 8.51 -4.17
CA LEU A 360 8.05 9.57 -3.45
C LEU A 360 7.30 9.87 -2.16
N ARG A 361 8.00 9.87 -1.02
CA ARG A 361 7.41 10.13 0.29
C ARG A 361 7.98 11.40 0.93
N ALA A 362 7.14 12.11 1.66
CA ALA A 362 7.57 13.26 2.45
C ALA A 362 8.62 12.85 3.48
N LYS A 363 9.74 13.57 3.53
CA LYS A 363 10.86 13.32 4.43
C LYS A 363 10.73 14.06 5.76
N GLN A 364 9.79 15.02 5.85
CA GLN A 364 9.51 15.87 7.01
C GLN A 364 8.00 16.06 7.24
N ASP A 365 7.63 16.46 8.43
CA ASP A 365 6.27 16.84 8.76
C ASP A 365 5.91 18.22 8.19
N ASN A 366 4.61 18.46 8.01
CA ASN A 366 4.05 19.70 7.50
C ASN A 366 4.60 20.12 6.13
N PHE A 367 4.91 19.16 5.27
CA PHE A 367 5.30 19.43 3.89
C PHE A 367 4.08 19.97 3.12
N ILE A 368 4.20 21.19 2.59
CA ILE A 368 3.13 21.84 1.81
C ILE A 368 3.44 21.67 0.32
N VAL A 369 2.54 21.03 -0.40
CA VAL A 369 2.64 20.87 -1.85
C VAL A 369 2.31 22.20 -2.54
N ASN A 370 3.23 22.75 -3.32
CA ASN A 370 3.09 24.05 -3.96
C ASN A 370 3.39 24.03 -5.46
N HIS A 371 2.58 23.30 -6.24
CA HIS A 371 2.72 23.24 -7.69
C HIS A 371 1.39 22.95 -8.39
N ASN A 372 1.41 23.04 -9.73
CA ASN A 372 0.29 22.71 -10.61
C ASN A 372 0.61 21.52 -11.55
N LEU A 373 1.53 20.63 -11.17
CA LEU A 373 1.87 19.45 -11.96
C LEU A 373 0.63 18.55 -12.12
N LYS A 374 0.33 18.16 -13.35
CA LYS A 374 -0.82 17.30 -13.65
C LYS A 374 -0.48 15.85 -13.39
N SER A 375 -1.40 15.12 -12.76
CA SER A 375 -1.40 13.67 -12.81
C SER A 375 -1.89 13.18 -14.18
N GLY A 376 -1.44 12.01 -14.62
CA GLY A 376 -1.87 11.44 -15.90
C GLY A 376 -0.89 10.41 -16.44
N ILE A 377 -1.02 10.13 -17.73
CA ILE A 377 -0.09 9.28 -18.49
C ILE A 377 1.06 10.12 -19.00
N TYR A 378 2.27 9.68 -18.66
CA TYR A 378 3.53 10.29 -19.08
C TYR A 378 4.36 9.31 -19.89
N ARG A 379 5.29 9.83 -20.66
CA ARG A 379 6.28 9.08 -21.42
C ARG A 379 7.65 9.74 -21.25
N LEU A 380 8.69 8.91 -21.18
CA LEU A 380 10.08 9.37 -21.35
C LEU A 380 10.33 9.70 -22.83
N GLN A 381 10.94 10.84 -23.12
CA GLN A 381 11.05 11.30 -24.51
C GLN A 381 12.19 10.64 -25.29
N SER A 382 13.24 10.16 -24.61
CA SER A 382 14.45 9.66 -25.28
C SER A 382 15.09 8.49 -24.52
N ASP A 383 15.40 7.43 -25.25
CA ASP A 383 16.14 6.29 -24.72
C ASP A 383 17.67 6.54 -24.63
N ASN A 384 18.20 7.66 -25.16
CA ASN A 384 19.64 7.83 -25.43
C ASN A 384 20.27 9.19 -25.07
N ALA A 385 19.55 10.16 -24.55
CA ALA A 385 20.15 11.43 -24.12
C ALA A 385 20.36 11.46 -22.61
N ALA A 386 21.50 11.94 -22.14
CA ALA A 386 21.70 12.29 -20.75
C ALA A 386 20.75 13.45 -20.43
N ILE A 387 19.67 13.17 -19.70
CA ILE A 387 18.69 14.15 -19.29
C ILE A 387 19.28 14.95 -18.12
N ASP A 388 19.36 16.28 -18.25
CA ASP A 388 19.65 17.15 -17.11
C ASP A 388 18.40 17.36 -16.25
N TRP A 389 18.23 16.48 -15.28
CA TRP A 389 17.09 16.51 -14.35
C TRP A 389 17.06 17.75 -13.44
N ASN A 390 18.15 18.53 -13.37
CA ASN A 390 18.22 19.74 -12.55
C ASN A 390 17.64 20.97 -13.25
N SER A 391 17.49 20.93 -14.57
CA SER A 391 16.98 22.03 -15.39
C SER A 391 15.46 22.02 -15.58
N LEU A 392 14.73 21.10 -14.93
CA LEU A 392 13.27 20.95 -15.11
C LEU A 392 12.49 22.18 -14.68
N GLN A 393 11.65 22.68 -15.56
CA GLN A 393 10.72 23.78 -15.31
C GLN A 393 9.27 23.30 -15.49
N LEU A 394 8.35 23.94 -14.80
CA LEU A 394 6.91 23.69 -14.92
C LEU A 394 6.23 24.77 -15.75
N LYS A 395 5.67 24.40 -16.90
CA LYS A 395 4.87 25.31 -17.73
C LYS A 395 3.50 24.67 -18.02
N ASP A 396 2.44 25.42 -17.74
CA ASP A 396 1.04 24.98 -17.95
C ASP A 396 0.69 23.64 -17.26
N GLY A 397 1.35 23.34 -16.14
CA GLY A 397 1.17 22.10 -15.38
C GLY A 397 1.88 20.88 -15.97
N VAL A 398 2.78 21.07 -16.93
CA VAL A 398 3.59 20.00 -17.56
C VAL A 398 5.06 20.27 -17.31
N ILE A 399 5.83 19.20 -17.05
CA ILE A 399 7.28 19.29 -16.86
C ILE A 399 7.94 19.59 -18.19
N LEU A 400 8.71 20.70 -18.26
CA LEU A 400 9.58 21.05 -19.37
C LEU A 400 11.04 21.02 -18.91
N ILE A 401 11.95 20.71 -19.82
CA ILE A 401 13.37 21.00 -19.68
C ILE A 401 13.69 22.25 -20.46
N ASP A 402 14.73 22.90 -19.96
CA ASP A 402 15.59 23.99 -20.45
C ASP A 402 15.06 24.94 -21.53
N GLU A 403 15.87 25.97 -21.81
CA GLU A 403 15.60 27.00 -22.83
C GLU A 403 15.64 26.44 -24.26
N GLU A 404 16.16 25.23 -24.49
CA GLU A 404 16.30 24.59 -25.81
C GLU A 404 15.19 23.60 -26.17
N GLY A 405 14.28 23.25 -25.24
CA GLY A 405 13.00 22.58 -25.55
C GLY A 405 12.96 21.06 -25.50
N ASP A 406 13.98 20.39 -24.98
CA ASP A 406 13.92 18.95 -24.72
C ASP A 406 13.06 18.67 -23.47
N LYS A 407 12.08 17.77 -23.61
CA LYS A 407 11.13 17.39 -22.54
C LYS A 407 11.43 15.97 -22.08
N PRO A 408 12.01 15.73 -20.88
CA PRO A 408 12.28 14.38 -20.44
C PRO A 408 11.03 13.59 -20.13
N LEU A 409 10.05 14.25 -19.51
CA LEU A 409 8.74 13.68 -19.19
C LEU A 409 7.66 14.41 -19.97
N VAL A 410 7.05 13.73 -20.93
CA VAL A 410 5.97 14.30 -21.75
C VAL A 410 4.64 13.76 -21.27
N TRP A 411 3.80 14.65 -20.73
CA TRP A 411 2.40 14.34 -20.46
C TRP A 411 1.67 14.02 -21.77
N GLN A 412 0.95 12.90 -21.79
CA GLN A 412 0.26 12.40 -22.97
C GLN A 412 -1.24 12.68 -22.88
N LYS A 413 -1.86 12.29 -21.77
CA LYS A 413 -3.31 12.39 -21.56
C LYS A 413 -3.68 12.20 -20.09
N ASP A 414 -4.90 12.53 -19.75
CA ASP A 414 -5.52 12.11 -18.50
C ASP A 414 -5.57 10.57 -18.43
N GLY A 415 -5.29 10.02 -17.26
CA GLY A 415 -5.29 8.58 -17.01
C GLY A 415 -4.67 8.28 -15.65
N TYR A 416 -5.14 7.25 -15.00
CA TYR A 416 -4.66 6.85 -13.66
C TYR A 416 -4.47 5.33 -13.51
N ARG A 417 -4.70 4.60 -14.60
CA ARG A 417 -4.60 3.14 -14.63
C ARG A 417 -3.48 2.71 -15.57
N ILE A 418 -2.82 1.63 -15.23
CA ILE A 418 -1.84 1.03 -16.13
C ILE A 418 -2.45 0.61 -17.48
N SER A 419 -3.76 0.31 -17.52
CA SER A 419 -4.50 0.05 -18.78
C SER A 419 -4.70 1.31 -19.64
N ASP A 420 -4.52 2.51 -19.09
CA ASP A 420 -4.58 3.77 -19.85
C ASP A 420 -3.27 4.04 -20.61
N ILE A 421 -2.19 3.30 -20.29
CA ILE A 421 -0.92 3.35 -20.99
C ILE A 421 -1.06 2.62 -22.34
N GLU A 422 -0.68 3.27 -23.42
CA GLU A 422 -0.67 2.64 -24.74
C GLU A 422 0.44 1.59 -24.83
N ASN A 423 0.13 0.45 -25.45
CA ASN A 423 1.08 -0.63 -25.63
C ASN A 423 2.31 -0.15 -26.42
N ASN A 424 3.51 -0.55 -25.97
CA ASN A 424 4.82 -0.29 -26.61
C ASN A 424 5.28 1.17 -26.63
N THR A 425 4.76 2.04 -25.77
CA THR A 425 5.13 3.48 -25.79
C THR A 425 6.15 3.90 -24.73
N GLY A 426 6.61 2.99 -23.84
CA GLY A 426 7.43 3.37 -22.67
C GLY A 426 6.71 4.32 -21.70
N GLY A 427 5.37 4.33 -21.75
CA GLY A 427 4.54 5.19 -20.89
C GLY A 427 4.42 4.66 -19.47
N PHE A 428 4.05 5.56 -18.57
CA PHE A 428 3.75 5.26 -17.17
C PHE A 428 2.68 6.20 -16.63
N VAL A 429 2.01 5.78 -15.55
CA VAL A 429 1.10 6.64 -14.79
C VAL A 429 1.93 7.45 -13.80
N LEU A 430 1.74 8.76 -13.74
CA LEU A 430 2.24 9.63 -12.68
C LEU A 430 1.05 10.25 -11.95
N LEU A 431 0.95 9.99 -10.64
CA LEU A 431 -0.01 10.63 -9.73
C LEU A 431 0.77 11.52 -8.77
N VAL A 432 0.36 12.77 -8.64
CA VAL A 432 1.00 13.76 -7.77
C VAL A 432 -0.05 14.43 -6.90
N GLN A 433 0.27 14.68 -5.64
CA GLN A 433 -0.64 15.38 -4.72
C GLN A 433 -0.93 16.80 -5.22
N SER A 434 -2.16 17.24 -5.05
CA SER A 434 -2.59 18.56 -5.53
C SER A 434 -2.00 19.71 -4.70
N LYS A 435 -1.89 20.89 -5.31
CA LYS A 435 -1.47 22.12 -4.66
C LYS A 435 -2.28 22.41 -3.41
N GLY A 436 -1.59 22.79 -2.33
CA GLY A 436 -2.18 23.08 -1.02
C GLY A 436 -2.34 21.84 -0.12
N SER A 437 -2.02 20.63 -0.60
CA SER A 437 -1.96 19.45 0.25
C SER A 437 -0.88 19.60 1.32
N VAL A 438 -1.22 19.25 2.57
CA VAL A 438 -0.26 19.19 3.67
C VAL A 438 0.01 17.71 3.99
N LYS A 439 1.27 17.34 4.03
CA LYS A 439 1.72 15.97 4.24
C LYS A 439 2.65 15.86 5.44
N ASN A 440 2.49 14.80 6.20
CA ASN A 440 3.44 14.46 7.25
C ASN A 440 4.52 13.53 6.72
N LYS A 441 5.59 13.42 7.49
CA LYS A 441 6.66 12.46 7.24
C LYS A 441 6.10 11.08 6.91
N ALA A 442 6.63 10.46 5.87
CA ALA A 442 6.21 9.19 5.29
C ALA A 442 4.90 9.21 4.47
N ASP A 443 4.15 10.31 4.44
CA ASP A 443 3.03 10.45 3.51
C ASP A 443 3.51 10.43 2.05
N GLU A 444 2.68 9.94 1.16
CA GLU A 444 2.96 9.88 -0.28
C GLU A 444 2.80 11.26 -0.93
N LEU A 445 3.81 11.71 -1.66
CA LEU A 445 3.83 12.95 -2.45
C LEU A 445 3.54 12.69 -3.93
N ALA A 446 4.10 11.60 -4.46
CA ALA A 446 3.91 11.19 -5.84
C ALA A 446 4.05 9.67 -5.98
N ARG A 447 3.48 9.13 -7.06
CA ARG A 447 3.49 7.71 -7.42
C ARG A 447 3.69 7.57 -8.92
N MET A 448 4.57 6.65 -9.30
CA MET A 448 4.66 6.14 -10.67
C MET A 448 4.19 4.70 -10.71
N GLN A 449 3.44 4.31 -11.77
CA GLN A 449 3.02 2.93 -12.02
C GLN A 449 3.35 2.55 -13.46
N PHE A 450 3.83 1.31 -13.66
CA PHE A 450 4.37 0.80 -14.91
C PHE A 450 3.74 -0.56 -15.26
N ASN A 451 3.63 -0.84 -16.55
CA ASN A 451 3.22 -2.15 -17.07
C ASN A 451 4.33 -3.21 -17.05
N ASN A 452 5.54 -2.82 -16.68
CA ASN A 452 6.75 -3.62 -16.77
C ASN A 452 7.61 -3.50 -15.51
N ARG A 453 8.75 -4.18 -15.54
CA ARG A 453 9.78 -4.18 -14.52
C ARG A 453 10.51 -2.84 -14.44
N ILE A 454 10.83 -2.40 -13.22
CA ILE A 454 11.66 -1.22 -12.94
C ILE A 454 12.93 -1.56 -12.15
N ILE A 455 13.00 -2.76 -11.60
CA ILE A 455 14.17 -3.28 -10.88
C ILE A 455 15.05 -4.08 -11.85
N ASN A 456 16.35 -3.86 -11.80
CA ASN A 456 17.37 -4.60 -12.52
C ASN A 456 18.41 -5.13 -11.51
N PRO A 457 19.43 -5.93 -11.92
CA PRO A 457 20.43 -6.48 -11.00
C PRO A 457 21.21 -5.45 -10.17
N THR A 458 21.25 -4.19 -10.60
CA THR A 458 21.94 -3.09 -9.90
C THR A 458 20.98 -2.24 -9.03
N GLY A 459 19.69 -2.57 -8.99
CA GLY A 459 18.67 -1.86 -8.23
C GLY A 459 17.58 -1.24 -9.09
N ILE A 460 16.90 -0.21 -8.57
CA ILE A 460 15.89 0.54 -9.33
C ILE A 460 16.54 1.29 -10.50
N SER A 461 15.82 1.44 -11.60
CA SER A 461 16.28 2.22 -12.76
C SER A 461 16.64 3.65 -12.35
N PRO A 462 17.89 4.13 -12.57
CA PRO A 462 18.37 5.40 -12.00
C PRO A 462 17.52 6.61 -12.38
N TRP A 463 17.01 6.67 -13.61
CA TRP A 463 16.18 7.78 -14.09
C TRP A 463 14.91 7.99 -13.25
N ILE A 464 14.39 6.95 -12.61
CA ILE A 464 13.20 7.05 -11.76
C ILE A 464 13.51 7.85 -10.49
N VAL A 465 14.68 7.62 -9.88
CA VAL A 465 15.14 8.35 -8.70
C VAL A 465 15.41 9.81 -9.07
N GLU A 466 16.07 10.05 -10.20
CA GLU A 466 16.36 11.39 -10.72
C GLU A 466 15.05 12.16 -11.02
N ALA A 467 14.08 11.51 -11.68
CA ALA A 467 12.78 12.09 -11.96
C ALA A 467 12.04 12.48 -10.67
N PHE A 468 12.06 11.63 -9.65
CA PHE A 468 11.42 11.94 -8.37
C PHE A 468 12.12 13.05 -7.60
N ASN A 469 13.45 13.12 -7.63
CA ASN A 469 14.20 14.23 -7.04
C ASN A 469 13.83 15.56 -7.70
N SER A 470 13.69 15.57 -9.01
CA SER A 470 13.24 16.74 -9.77
C SER A 470 11.79 17.11 -9.45
N ILE A 471 10.89 16.12 -9.38
CA ILE A 471 9.50 16.32 -8.96
C ILE A 471 9.48 16.89 -7.53
N GLU A 472 10.26 16.37 -6.58
CA GLU A 472 10.33 16.88 -5.22
C GLU A 472 10.74 18.37 -5.17
N ASN A 473 11.69 18.77 -6.01
CA ASN A 473 12.11 20.16 -6.11
C ASN A 473 11.02 21.08 -6.71
N ILE A 474 10.23 20.56 -7.67
CA ILE A 474 9.12 21.30 -8.26
C ILE A 474 7.97 21.47 -7.27
N ILE A 475 7.69 20.47 -6.45
CA ILE A 475 6.53 20.44 -5.56
C ILE A 475 6.75 21.14 -4.21
N LYS A 476 8.01 21.50 -3.88
CA LYS A 476 8.36 22.36 -2.73
C LYS A 476 7.95 23.79 -3.00
#